data_499370b6bce4ccae286dbd9af0bf2bc9
#
_entry.id   499370b6bce4ccae286dbd9af0bf2bc9
#
_cell.length_a   1.000
_cell.length_b   1.000
_cell.length_c   1.000
_cell.angle_alpha   90.00
_cell.angle_beta   90.00
_cell.angle_gamma   90.00
#
_symmetry.space_group_name_H-M   'P 1'
#
loop_
_entity.id
_entity.type
_entity.pdbx_description
1 polymer ?
#
loop_
_entity_poly.entity_id
_entity_poly.type
_entity_poly.pdbx_seq_one_letter_code
_entity_poly.pdbx_strand_id
1 'polypeptide(L)'
;MRRTAISLTLASLLVSSASWAVVHPGVDLTDRYIVVLKKDASPNAAQQVLAAIENQRGAVLFRYQHTLQGFAVQMPLTALQGLQHRFPDIDYIEPDLAVQAMPRGGNKPNNGDSGTSTEPPQTTPWGIKRVGGFVDMSGDDARAWIIDTGIDDKHPDLNVDARSGRNFSRGKPNQTSDGNGHGTHVAGTVGAINNAMDVVGVAAGVTVVPVRVLDNAGSGTISGVIAGVDYVAEAAASGDCANLSLGAKGYSQALDTAIKTAADAGILFSIAAGNSADDASLYTPASTVHPNVYTVSAIDNNDNFAYFSNYGSDVEYAAPGVSVLSTKAGGGTVTYNGTSMAAPHMCGVLLVTRGQPSMSGYAEGDPDGNPDPIVHQ
;
A
#
# COMPACT_ATOMS: atom_id res chain seq x y z
N MET A 1 24.38 -60.40 28.70
CA MET A 1 24.34 -59.29 27.72
C MET A 1 23.33 -58.27 28.21
N ARG A 2 23.79 -57.20 28.80
CA ARG A 2 22.92 -56.09 29.30
C ARG A 2 22.82 -55.04 28.21
N ARG A 3 21.61 -54.71 27.73
CA ARG A 3 21.33 -53.61 26.82
C ARG A 3 21.07 -52.34 27.64
N THR A 4 21.94 -51.35 27.46
CA THR A 4 21.80 -50.03 28.06
C THR A 4 20.94 -49.19 27.08
N ALA A 5 19.81 -48.70 27.57
CA ALA A 5 18.98 -47.74 26.85
C ALA A 5 19.51 -46.30 27.10
N ILE A 6 19.84 -45.61 26.04
CA ILE A 6 20.22 -44.18 26.08
C ILE A 6 18.96 -43.37 25.83
N SER A 7 18.49 -42.67 26.88
CA SER A 7 17.43 -41.66 26.75
C SER A 7 18.02 -40.36 26.21
N LEU A 8 17.59 -39.96 24.99
CA LEU A 8 17.85 -38.66 24.46
C LEU A 8 16.79 -37.68 25.01
N THR A 9 17.20 -36.80 25.87
CA THR A 9 16.41 -35.66 26.34
C THR A 9 16.55 -34.54 25.27
N LEU A 10 15.46 -34.23 24.55
CA LEU A 10 15.37 -33.03 23.70
C LEU A 10 15.24 -31.82 24.62
N ALA A 11 16.30 -31.02 24.71
CA ALA A 11 16.24 -29.68 25.29
C ALA A 11 15.68 -28.71 24.24
N SER A 12 14.45 -28.24 24.45
CA SER A 12 13.87 -27.14 23.69
C SER A 12 14.56 -25.83 24.08
N LEU A 13 15.43 -25.34 23.21
CA LEU A 13 15.93 -23.96 23.28
C LEU A 13 14.79 -23.01 22.95
N LEU A 14 14.24 -22.36 23.97
CA LEU A 14 13.47 -21.14 23.83
C LEU A 14 14.43 -20.01 23.43
N VAL A 15 14.55 -19.74 22.11
CA VAL A 15 15.16 -18.51 21.63
C VAL A 15 14.15 -17.39 21.87
N SER A 16 14.35 -16.61 22.93
CA SER A 16 13.65 -15.35 23.11
C SER A 16 14.21 -14.35 22.09
N SER A 17 13.55 -14.22 20.93
CA SER A 17 13.80 -13.13 20.00
C SER A 17 13.24 -11.86 20.65
N ALA A 18 14.10 -11.06 21.25
CA ALA A 18 13.80 -9.67 21.55
C ALA A 18 13.64 -8.94 20.22
N SER A 19 12.42 -8.89 19.69
CA SER A 19 12.09 -8.03 18.56
C SER A 19 12.26 -6.58 19.02
N TRP A 20 13.22 -5.89 18.44
CA TRP A 20 13.35 -4.45 18.55
C TRP A 20 12.14 -3.85 17.84
N ALA A 21 11.07 -3.57 18.59
CA ALA A 21 9.92 -2.83 18.08
C ALA A 21 10.44 -1.43 17.70
N VAL A 22 10.45 -1.13 16.42
CA VAL A 22 10.66 0.24 15.94
C VAL A 22 9.46 1.04 16.46
N VAL A 23 9.68 1.90 17.44
CA VAL A 23 8.64 2.76 18.03
C VAL A 23 8.28 3.80 16.98
N HIS A 24 7.16 3.60 16.29
CA HIS A 24 6.60 4.60 15.39
C HIS A 24 5.85 5.65 16.22
N PRO A 25 6.27 6.93 16.20
CA PRO A 25 5.57 7.97 16.95
C PRO A 25 4.11 8.07 16.52
N GLY A 26 3.19 7.83 17.42
CA GLY A 26 1.76 8.11 17.23
C GLY A 26 0.85 6.93 16.95
N VAL A 27 1.36 5.70 16.71
CA VAL A 27 0.54 4.49 16.55
C VAL A 27 0.64 3.63 17.81
N ASP A 28 -0.48 3.49 18.53
CA ASP A 28 -0.55 2.58 19.69
C ASP A 28 -0.94 1.18 19.20
N LEU A 29 0.00 0.24 19.30
CA LEU A 29 -0.17 -1.17 18.95
C LEU A 29 -0.35 -2.07 20.18
N THR A 30 -0.50 -1.48 21.37
CA THR A 30 -0.67 -2.24 22.61
C THR A 30 -1.90 -3.14 22.51
N ASP A 31 -1.68 -4.45 22.69
CA ASP A 31 -2.73 -5.47 22.64
C ASP A 31 -3.58 -5.47 21.35
N ARG A 32 -2.99 -5.05 20.21
CA ARG A 32 -3.68 -5.06 18.91
C ARG A 32 -3.30 -6.28 18.10
N TYR A 33 -4.33 -6.98 17.64
CA TYR A 33 -4.18 -8.24 16.91
C TYR A 33 -5.19 -8.31 15.75
N ILE A 34 -4.83 -9.08 14.74
CA ILE A 34 -5.71 -9.48 13.64
C ILE A 34 -6.08 -10.94 13.90
N VAL A 35 -7.38 -11.20 14.01
CA VAL A 35 -7.97 -12.52 14.20
C VAL A 35 -8.59 -12.96 12.88
N VAL A 36 -8.07 -14.00 12.26
CA VAL A 36 -8.55 -14.52 11.00
C VAL A 36 -9.27 -15.84 11.21
N LEU A 37 -10.44 -15.96 10.60
CA LEU A 37 -11.25 -17.17 10.63
C LEU A 37 -10.93 -18.05 9.42
N LYS A 38 -11.21 -19.34 9.53
CA LYS A 38 -11.11 -20.27 8.41
C LYS A 38 -11.98 -19.82 7.25
N LYS A 39 -11.53 -20.06 6.03
CA LYS A 39 -12.24 -19.64 4.80
C LYS A 39 -13.66 -20.20 4.69
N ASP A 40 -13.91 -21.36 5.29
CA ASP A 40 -15.20 -22.07 5.34
C ASP A 40 -15.98 -21.82 6.62
N ALA A 41 -15.52 -20.92 7.50
CA ALA A 41 -16.23 -20.54 8.70
C ALA A 41 -17.62 -20.00 8.38
N SER A 42 -18.64 -20.49 9.08
CA SER A 42 -20.00 -20.02 8.84
C SER A 42 -20.22 -18.59 9.35
N PRO A 43 -21.16 -17.83 8.78
CA PRO A 43 -21.51 -16.50 9.31
C PRO A 43 -21.89 -16.53 10.79
N ASN A 44 -22.47 -17.62 11.26
CA ASN A 44 -22.80 -17.82 12.69
C ASN A 44 -21.54 -17.99 13.54
N ALA A 45 -20.53 -18.70 13.07
CA ALA A 45 -19.25 -18.83 13.76
C ALA A 45 -18.56 -17.46 13.91
N ALA A 46 -18.54 -16.65 12.87
CA ALA A 46 -18.00 -15.30 12.93
C ALA A 46 -18.73 -14.41 13.96
N GLN A 47 -20.07 -14.50 14.02
CA GLN A 47 -20.87 -13.78 15.01
C GLN A 47 -20.60 -14.26 16.45
N GLN A 48 -20.41 -15.58 16.65
CA GLN A 48 -20.09 -16.14 17.96
C GLN A 48 -18.71 -15.70 18.46
N VAL A 49 -17.71 -15.70 17.58
CA VAL A 49 -16.35 -15.21 17.91
C VAL A 49 -16.42 -13.72 18.25
N LEU A 50 -17.12 -12.92 17.46
CA LEU A 50 -17.32 -11.50 17.71
C LEU A 50 -17.95 -11.23 19.08
N ALA A 51 -19.09 -11.89 19.36
CA ALA A 51 -19.77 -11.77 20.64
C ALA A 51 -18.87 -12.20 21.83
N ALA A 52 -18.01 -13.21 21.64
CA ALA A 52 -17.09 -13.64 22.65
C ALA A 52 -15.97 -12.62 22.91
N ILE A 53 -15.47 -11.93 21.87
CA ILE A 53 -14.52 -10.81 21.99
C ILE A 53 -15.17 -9.68 22.81
N GLU A 54 -16.37 -9.25 22.43
CA GLU A 54 -17.12 -8.17 23.09
C GLU A 54 -17.45 -8.51 24.56
N ASN A 55 -17.87 -9.74 24.84
CA ASN A 55 -18.16 -10.22 26.22
C ASN A 55 -16.91 -10.22 27.12
N GLN A 56 -15.72 -10.35 26.57
CA GLN A 56 -14.45 -10.21 27.28
C GLN A 56 -13.92 -8.77 27.29
N ARG A 57 -14.75 -7.79 26.91
CA ARG A 57 -14.39 -6.37 26.82
C ARG A 57 -13.27 -6.07 25.82
N GLY A 58 -13.08 -6.92 24.81
CA GLY A 58 -12.23 -6.63 23.66
C GLY A 58 -12.88 -5.55 22.79
N ALA A 59 -12.08 -4.59 22.34
CA ALA A 59 -12.53 -3.60 21.36
C ALA A 59 -12.35 -4.17 19.95
N VAL A 60 -13.41 -4.16 19.15
CA VAL A 60 -13.34 -4.50 17.72
C VAL A 60 -13.06 -3.22 16.95
N LEU A 61 -11.92 -3.18 16.26
CA LEU A 61 -11.44 -2.02 15.51
C LEU A 61 -11.93 -2.06 14.06
N PHE A 62 -11.81 -3.23 13.42
CA PHE A 62 -12.28 -3.49 12.05
C PHE A 62 -12.92 -4.87 11.94
N ARG A 63 -13.80 -5.02 10.96
CA ARG A 63 -14.37 -6.30 10.51
C ARG A 63 -14.06 -6.45 9.05
N TYR A 64 -13.58 -7.62 8.66
CA TYR A 64 -13.25 -7.98 7.28
C TYR A 64 -14.22 -9.01 6.77
N GLN A 65 -14.72 -8.88 5.54
CA GLN A 65 -15.80 -9.71 5.01
C GLN A 65 -15.66 -10.08 3.53
N HIS A 66 -14.89 -9.30 2.75
CA HIS A 66 -14.81 -9.43 1.30
C HIS A 66 -13.54 -10.16 0.85
N THR A 67 -12.43 -9.92 1.52
CA THR A 67 -11.13 -10.54 1.21
C THR A 67 -10.79 -11.71 2.12
N LEU A 68 -11.14 -11.60 3.37
CA LEU A 68 -11.01 -12.63 4.40
C LEU A 68 -12.14 -12.47 5.43
N GLN A 69 -12.40 -13.50 6.20
CA GLN A 69 -13.28 -13.39 7.35
C GLN A 69 -12.44 -13.15 8.61
N GLY A 70 -12.65 -12.04 9.30
CA GLY A 70 -11.84 -11.73 10.46
C GLY A 70 -12.11 -10.39 11.11
N PHE A 71 -11.27 -10.08 12.08
CA PHE A 71 -11.41 -8.88 12.91
C PHE A 71 -10.05 -8.31 13.26
N ALA A 72 -9.92 -6.98 13.27
CA ALA A 72 -8.87 -6.34 14.06
C ALA A 72 -9.43 -6.03 15.45
N VAL A 73 -8.68 -6.39 16.47
CA VAL A 73 -9.14 -6.26 17.86
C VAL A 73 -8.06 -5.67 18.75
N GLN A 74 -8.52 -5.03 19.84
CA GLN A 74 -7.62 -4.63 20.93
C GLN A 74 -8.07 -5.32 22.22
N MET A 75 -7.29 -6.30 22.65
CA MET A 75 -7.48 -7.06 23.89
C MET A 75 -6.23 -7.89 24.24
N PRO A 76 -6.02 -8.29 25.51
CA PRO A 76 -4.86 -9.06 25.89
C PRO A 76 -4.71 -10.37 25.11
N LEU A 77 -3.48 -10.70 24.68
CA LEU A 77 -3.18 -11.92 23.92
C LEU A 77 -3.65 -13.20 24.62
N THR A 78 -3.52 -13.26 25.95
CA THR A 78 -3.96 -14.42 26.74
C THR A 78 -5.47 -14.68 26.62
N ALA A 79 -6.26 -13.61 26.51
CA ALA A 79 -7.70 -13.71 26.30
C ALA A 79 -8.00 -14.22 24.87
N LEU A 80 -7.28 -13.73 23.85
CA LEU A 80 -7.40 -14.20 22.47
C LEU A 80 -7.01 -15.68 22.32
N GLN A 81 -5.94 -16.11 22.95
CA GLN A 81 -5.53 -17.52 22.99
C GLN A 81 -6.64 -18.41 23.61
N GLY A 82 -7.29 -17.93 24.67
CA GLY A 82 -8.45 -18.59 25.27
C GLY A 82 -9.62 -18.71 24.30
N LEU A 83 -9.87 -17.68 23.47
CA LEU A 83 -10.89 -17.72 22.41
C LEU A 83 -10.50 -18.69 21.29
N GLN A 84 -9.25 -18.72 20.86
CA GLN A 84 -8.78 -19.64 19.82
C GLN A 84 -8.94 -21.10 20.23
N HIS A 85 -8.71 -21.45 21.50
CA HIS A 85 -8.98 -22.80 22.02
C HIS A 85 -10.48 -23.14 22.05
N ARG A 86 -11.33 -22.17 22.27
CA ARG A 86 -12.79 -22.35 22.39
C ARG A 86 -13.50 -22.37 21.03
N PHE A 87 -12.99 -21.63 20.04
CA PHE A 87 -13.57 -21.47 18.72
C PHE A 87 -12.64 -22.04 17.65
N PRO A 88 -12.83 -23.28 17.22
CA PRO A 88 -11.97 -23.94 16.24
C PRO A 88 -12.03 -23.31 14.83
N ASP A 89 -13.00 -22.40 14.60
CA ASP A 89 -13.10 -21.60 13.38
C ASP A 89 -12.09 -20.45 13.33
N ILE A 90 -11.43 -20.09 14.44
CA ILE A 90 -10.29 -19.18 14.40
C ILE A 90 -9.10 -19.94 13.82
N ASP A 91 -8.65 -19.50 12.63
CA ASP A 91 -7.52 -20.10 11.93
C ASP A 91 -6.20 -19.68 12.58
N TYR A 92 -5.96 -18.37 12.61
CA TYR A 92 -4.79 -17.81 13.28
C TYR A 92 -5.05 -16.42 13.85
N ILE A 93 -4.11 -15.99 14.69
CA ILE A 93 -4.04 -14.66 15.28
C ILE A 93 -2.64 -14.13 15.03
N GLU A 94 -2.52 -12.94 14.46
CA GLU A 94 -1.25 -12.25 14.26
C GLU A 94 -1.24 -10.88 14.94
N PRO A 95 -0.06 -10.37 15.37
CA PRO A 95 0.05 -9.02 15.91
C PRO A 95 -0.19 -7.99 14.81
N ASP A 96 -0.83 -6.86 15.16
CA ASP A 96 -0.92 -5.71 14.24
C ASP A 96 0.45 -5.02 14.13
N LEU A 97 0.77 -4.47 12.97
CA LEU A 97 2.03 -3.77 12.70
C LEU A 97 1.77 -2.32 12.32
N ALA A 98 2.71 -1.44 12.68
CA ALA A 98 2.70 -0.07 12.19
C ALA A 98 3.15 -0.03 10.73
N VAL A 99 2.47 0.78 9.93
CA VAL A 99 2.77 1.03 8.52
C VAL A 99 2.99 2.51 8.29
N GLN A 100 3.83 2.85 7.32
CA GLN A 100 4.11 4.24 6.97
C GLN A 100 4.05 4.45 5.46
N ALA A 101 3.67 5.67 5.04
CA ALA A 101 4.01 6.17 3.73
C ALA A 101 5.53 6.16 3.56
N MET A 102 6.02 5.88 2.36
CA MET A 102 7.45 5.68 2.09
C MET A 102 8.09 6.81 1.26
N PRO A 103 7.86 8.13 1.52
CA PRO A 103 8.63 9.16 0.84
C PRO A 103 10.01 9.24 1.47
N ARG A 104 11.07 9.39 0.65
CA ARG A 104 12.31 10.03 1.09
C ARG A 104 12.26 11.48 0.68
N GLY A 105 12.56 12.38 1.63
CA GLY A 105 12.43 13.81 1.47
C GLY A 105 12.99 14.32 0.15
N GLY A 106 12.12 14.93 -0.65
CA GLY A 106 12.53 15.81 -1.74
C GLY A 106 13.18 17.07 -1.18
N ASN A 107 13.94 17.77 -1.98
CA ASN A 107 14.46 19.09 -1.63
C ASN A 107 13.30 19.95 -1.13
N LYS A 108 13.51 20.65 0.01
CA LYS A 108 12.52 21.65 0.48
C LYS A 108 12.08 22.50 -0.71
N PRO A 109 10.77 22.76 -0.89
CA PRO A 109 10.34 23.65 -1.94
C PRO A 109 11.14 24.95 -1.81
N ASN A 110 11.73 25.38 -2.91
CA ASN A 110 12.37 26.69 -2.97
C ASN A 110 11.22 27.70 -2.85
N ASN A 111 10.98 28.21 -1.64
CA ASN A 111 10.03 29.28 -1.38
C ASN A 111 10.59 30.61 -1.95
N GLY A 112 10.50 30.73 -3.25
CA GLY A 112 10.95 31.89 -3.99
C GLY A 112 10.18 32.02 -5.29
N ASP A 113 8.90 32.32 -5.19
CA ASP A 113 8.30 33.33 -6.06
C ASP A 113 6.95 33.78 -5.51
N SER A 114 6.92 34.96 -4.88
CA SER A 114 5.73 35.77 -4.67
C SER A 114 5.67 36.80 -5.81
N GLY A 115 5.19 36.37 -6.96
CA GLY A 115 5.07 37.27 -8.10
C GLY A 115 4.08 36.78 -9.14
N THR A 116 2.93 37.46 -9.21
CA THR A 116 1.94 37.48 -10.31
C THR A 116 1.46 36.14 -10.83
N SER A 117 0.17 35.85 -10.58
CA SER A 117 -0.60 34.69 -10.96
C SER A 117 -0.76 34.49 -12.47
N THR A 118 0.26 33.99 -13.12
CA THR A 118 0.12 33.14 -14.31
C THR A 118 0.60 31.77 -13.87
N GLU A 119 -0.31 30.82 -13.69
CA GLU A 119 0.05 29.44 -13.43
C GLU A 119 1.01 28.96 -14.51
N PRO A 120 2.11 28.26 -14.16
CA PRO A 120 3.02 27.74 -15.18
C PRO A 120 2.26 26.79 -16.12
N PRO A 121 2.59 26.76 -17.41
CA PRO A 121 1.96 25.87 -18.35
C PRO A 121 2.20 24.39 -17.93
N GLN A 122 1.23 23.51 -18.23
CA GLN A 122 1.31 22.09 -17.91
C GLN A 122 2.67 21.50 -18.28
N THR A 123 3.23 20.75 -17.37
CA THR A 123 4.49 20.02 -17.56
C THR A 123 4.21 18.52 -17.66
N THR A 124 4.74 17.84 -18.66
CA THR A 124 4.83 16.39 -18.67
C THR A 124 6.08 15.97 -17.89
N PRO A 125 5.95 15.41 -16.67
CA PRO A 125 7.08 14.97 -15.86
C PRO A 125 7.97 13.96 -16.59
N TRP A 126 9.26 13.90 -16.22
CA TRP A 126 10.20 12.97 -16.87
C TRP A 126 9.76 11.51 -16.71
N GLY A 127 9.21 11.15 -15.54
CA GLY A 127 8.74 9.81 -15.27
C GLY A 127 7.59 9.38 -16.19
N ILE A 128 6.65 10.29 -16.44
CA ILE A 128 5.54 10.04 -17.38
C ILE A 128 6.09 9.77 -18.78
N LYS A 129 7.08 10.58 -19.24
CA LYS A 129 7.73 10.35 -20.53
C LYS A 129 8.46 9.01 -20.59
N ARG A 130 9.12 8.61 -19.48
CA ARG A 130 9.92 7.39 -19.42
C ARG A 130 9.08 6.12 -19.54
N VAL A 131 7.85 6.11 -19.01
CA VAL A 131 6.94 4.96 -19.10
C VAL A 131 6.08 4.93 -20.38
N GLY A 132 6.40 5.75 -21.37
CA GLY A 132 5.70 5.77 -22.69
C GLY A 132 4.81 6.99 -22.90
N GLY A 133 4.76 7.94 -21.96
CA GLY A 133 3.93 9.14 -22.07
C GLY A 133 2.66 9.03 -21.23
N PHE A 134 1.59 9.68 -21.70
CA PHE A 134 0.28 9.62 -21.05
C PHE A 134 -0.82 9.26 -22.07
N VAL A 135 -1.88 8.66 -21.58
CA VAL A 135 -3.11 8.44 -22.33
C VAL A 135 -4.24 9.19 -21.63
N ASP A 136 -5.04 9.94 -22.38
CA ASP A 136 -6.23 10.58 -21.84
C ASP A 136 -7.31 9.52 -21.56
N MET A 137 -7.61 9.35 -20.29
CA MET A 137 -8.63 8.44 -19.77
C MET A 137 -9.82 9.20 -19.15
N SER A 138 -9.98 10.48 -19.49
CA SER A 138 -11.13 11.26 -19.05
C SER A 138 -12.43 10.64 -19.55
N GLY A 139 -13.31 10.27 -18.59
CA GLY A 139 -14.58 9.61 -18.90
C GLY A 139 -14.49 8.08 -19.11
N ASP A 140 -13.32 7.48 -18.92
CA ASP A 140 -13.19 6.03 -18.82
C ASP A 140 -13.81 5.54 -17.48
N ASP A 141 -14.39 4.33 -17.48
CA ASP A 141 -15.03 3.76 -16.29
C ASP A 141 -14.02 3.19 -15.30
N ALA A 142 -12.76 2.94 -15.72
CA ALA A 142 -11.71 2.43 -14.86
C ALA A 142 -11.32 3.47 -13.79
N ARG A 143 -10.93 2.98 -12.62
CA ARG A 143 -10.59 3.80 -11.46
C ARG A 143 -9.24 3.46 -10.88
N ALA A 144 -8.58 4.46 -10.32
CA ALA A 144 -7.40 4.31 -9.48
C ALA A 144 -7.78 4.45 -7.99
N TRP A 145 -7.66 3.40 -7.23
CA TRP A 145 -7.90 3.37 -5.79
C TRP A 145 -6.59 3.67 -5.05
N ILE A 146 -6.49 4.86 -4.45
CA ILE A 146 -5.27 5.33 -3.79
C ILE A 146 -5.36 5.00 -2.29
N ILE A 147 -4.74 3.89 -1.89
CA ILE A 147 -4.71 3.40 -0.50
C ILE A 147 -3.52 4.07 0.20
N ASP A 148 -3.78 5.25 0.83
CA ASP A 148 -2.72 6.16 1.27
C ASP A 148 -3.20 7.13 2.37
N THR A 149 -2.69 8.38 2.41
CA THR A 149 -3.03 9.45 3.37
C THR A 149 -4.33 10.19 3.05
N GLY A 150 -5.02 9.82 1.97
CA GLY A 150 -6.16 10.52 1.40
C GLY A 150 -5.76 11.26 0.11
N ILE A 151 -6.69 12.03 -0.45
CA ILE A 151 -6.46 12.90 -1.61
C ILE A 151 -7.06 14.28 -1.32
N ASP A 152 -6.43 15.34 -1.80
CA ASP A 152 -7.04 16.67 -1.83
C ASP A 152 -8.16 16.70 -2.89
N ASP A 153 -9.39 16.56 -2.43
CA ASP A 153 -10.59 16.49 -3.27
C ASP A 153 -10.95 17.81 -3.99
N LYS A 154 -10.19 18.88 -3.72
CA LYS A 154 -10.35 20.19 -4.35
C LYS A 154 -9.21 20.54 -5.29
N HIS A 155 -8.23 19.63 -5.47
CA HIS A 155 -7.12 19.89 -6.36
C HIS A 155 -7.62 20.04 -7.81
N PRO A 156 -7.39 21.19 -8.48
CA PRO A 156 -7.99 21.45 -9.79
C PRO A 156 -7.49 20.54 -10.90
N ASP A 157 -6.34 19.89 -10.69
CA ASP A 157 -5.69 19.01 -11.66
C ASP A 157 -5.98 17.52 -11.39
N LEU A 158 -7.00 17.19 -10.57
CA LEU A 158 -7.38 15.81 -10.25
C LEU A 158 -8.89 15.59 -10.43
N ASN A 159 -9.25 14.44 -11.01
CA ASN A 159 -10.64 13.96 -11.06
C ASN A 159 -10.91 13.04 -9.86
N VAL A 160 -11.27 13.63 -8.70
CA VAL A 160 -11.41 12.90 -7.43
C VAL A 160 -12.85 12.49 -7.17
N ASP A 161 -13.11 11.19 -7.03
CA ASP A 161 -14.38 10.68 -6.49
C ASP A 161 -14.29 10.48 -4.96
N ALA A 162 -14.40 11.55 -4.21
CA ALA A 162 -14.41 11.50 -2.75
C ALA A 162 -15.66 10.82 -2.17
N ARG A 163 -16.76 10.65 -2.93
CA ARG A 163 -17.99 10.01 -2.47
C ARG A 163 -17.82 8.50 -2.32
N SER A 164 -17.08 7.89 -3.23
CA SER A 164 -16.65 6.50 -3.15
C SER A 164 -15.43 6.31 -2.23
N GLY A 165 -14.87 7.38 -1.71
CA GLY A 165 -13.74 7.31 -0.78
C GLY A 165 -14.13 6.83 0.63
N ARG A 166 -13.17 6.22 1.34
CA ARG A 166 -13.32 5.77 2.74
C ARG A 166 -12.08 6.06 3.57
N ASN A 167 -12.31 6.26 4.87
CA ASN A 167 -11.24 6.47 5.85
C ASN A 167 -11.21 5.35 6.88
N PHE A 168 -10.10 4.63 6.95
CA PHE A 168 -9.77 3.57 7.89
C PHE A 168 -8.62 3.96 8.83
N SER A 169 -8.18 5.23 8.78
CA SER A 169 -7.26 5.83 9.74
C SER A 169 -8.03 6.50 10.89
N ARG A 170 -7.43 7.48 11.55
CA ARG A 170 -8.13 8.27 12.59
C ARG A 170 -9.15 9.22 11.96
N GLY A 171 -10.28 9.42 12.63
CA GLY A 171 -11.32 10.35 12.23
C GLY A 171 -12.61 9.69 11.76
N LYS A 172 -13.44 10.44 11.03
CA LYS A 172 -14.72 9.92 10.54
C LYS A 172 -14.53 9.09 9.27
N PRO A 173 -15.37 8.07 9.01
CA PRO A 173 -15.25 7.19 7.83
C PRO A 173 -15.28 7.91 6.47
N ASN A 174 -15.91 9.06 6.37
CA ASN A 174 -16.00 9.88 5.15
C ASN A 174 -14.96 11.02 5.10
N GLN A 175 -14.01 11.06 6.02
CA GLN A 175 -12.96 12.08 6.05
C GLN A 175 -11.73 11.60 5.28
N THR A 176 -11.76 11.76 3.97
CA THR A 176 -10.74 11.25 3.05
C THR A 176 -9.75 12.30 2.56
N SER A 177 -9.90 13.56 3.03
CA SER A 177 -8.99 14.65 2.68
C SER A 177 -7.57 14.38 3.13
N ASP A 178 -6.61 14.76 2.30
CA ASP A 178 -5.19 14.56 2.54
C ASP A 178 -4.59 15.70 3.38
N GLY A 179 -4.26 15.39 4.62
CA GLY A 179 -3.57 16.35 5.52
C GLY A 179 -2.05 16.16 5.56
N ASN A 180 -1.52 15.22 4.77
CA ASN A 180 -0.09 14.93 4.66
C ASN A 180 0.50 15.45 3.33
N GLY A 181 -0.17 15.17 2.21
CA GLY A 181 0.23 15.49 0.85
C GLY A 181 0.79 14.30 0.05
N HIS A 182 1.06 13.16 0.69
CA HIS A 182 1.64 11.99 0.02
C HIS A 182 0.64 11.35 -0.96
N GLY A 183 -0.58 11.06 -0.52
CA GLY A 183 -1.60 10.44 -1.36
C GLY A 183 -2.05 11.33 -2.51
N THR A 184 -2.04 12.66 -2.33
CA THR A 184 -2.32 13.61 -3.41
C THR A 184 -1.23 13.57 -4.48
N HIS A 185 0.05 13.48 -4.09
CA HIS A 185 1.17 13.33 -5.02
C HIS A 185 1.09 12.02 -5.80
N VAL A 186 0.79 10.91 -5.12
CA VAL A 186 0.56 9.60 -5.72
C VAL A 186 -0.58 9.66 -6.74
N ALA A 187 -1.73 10.25 -6.35
CA ALA A 187 -2.88 10.40 -7.24
C ALA A 187 -2.55 11.18 -8.52
N GLY A 188 -1.74 12.24 -8.42
CA GLY A 188 -1.32 13.03 -9.58
C GLY A 188 -0.42 12.26 -10.54
N THR A 189 0.49 11.45 -10.03
CA THR A 189 1.33 10.59 -10.89
C THR A 189 0.49 9.59 -11.68
N VAL A 190 -0.56 9.02 -11.07
CA VAL A 190 -1.50 8.15 -11.78
C VAL A 190 -2.32 8.93 -12.78
N GLY A 191 -3.00 10.02 -12.36
CA GLY A 191 -4.16 10.52 -13.08
C GLY A 191 -4.33 12.04 -13.14
N ALA A 192 -3.26 12.87 -12.96
CA ALA A 192 -3.37 14.30 -13.18
C ALA A 192 -3.91 14.58 -14.57
N ILE A 193 -4.81 15.56 -14.69
CA ILE A 193 -5.62 15.83 -15.88
C ILE A 193 -4.75 16.41 -17.00
N ASN A 194 -4.98 15.97 -18.24
CA ASN A 194 -4.38 16.64 -19.39
C ASN A 194 -5.11 17.96 -19.67
N ASN A 195 -4.56 19.08 -19.19
CA ASN A 195 -5.11 20.42 -19.28
C ASN A 195 -4.02 21.48 -19.51
N ALA A 196 -4.16 22.71 -19.03
CA ALA A 196 -3.18 23.78 -19.24
C ALA A 196 -2.36 24.14 -18.00
N MET A 197 -2.49 23.38 -16.89
CA MET A 197 -1.84 23.68 -15.61
C MET A 197 -1.06 22.50 -15.03
N ASP A 198 -0.19 22.78 -14.09
CA ASP A 198 0.54 21.83 -13.24
C ASP A 198 1.22 20.68 -14.02
N VAL A 199 0.70 19.46 -13.93
CA VAL A 199 1.31 18.25 -14.50
C VAL A 199 0.29 17.39 -15.24
N VAL A 200 0.74 16.28 -15.83
CA VAL A 200 -0.11 15.25 -16.41
C VAL A 200 0.30 13.89 -15.81
N GLY A 201 -0.66 13.05 -15.47
CA GLY A 201 -0.47 11.67 -15.00
C GLY A 201 -0.38 10.68 -16.16
N VAL A 202 0.01 9.42 -15.88
CA VAL A 202 0.10 8.35 -16.90
C VAL A 202 -1.28 8.06 -17.52
N ALA A 203 -2.30 7.84 -16.68
CA ALA A 203 -3.70 7.64 -17.06
C ALA A 203 -4.45 8.97 -16.87
N ALA A 204 -4.13 9.97 -17.69
CA ALA A 204 -4.55 11.34 -17.49
C ALA A 204 -6.07 11.49 -17.34
N GLY A 205 -6.53 12.15 -16.28
CA GLY A 205 -7.95 12.39 -16.02
C GLY A 205 -8.75 11.18 -15.55
N VAL A 206 -8.14 10.01 -15.35
CA VAL A 206 -8.81 8.86 -14.74
C VAL A 206 -9.39 9.23 -13.37
N THR A 207 -10.51 8.63 -13.00
CA THR A 207 -11.09 8.85 -11.68
C THR A 207 -10.20 8.26 -10.58
N VAL A 208 -9.72 9.11 -9.66
CA VAL A 208 -8.93 8.70 -8.49
C VAL A 208 -9.82 8.65 -7.24
N VAL A 209 -9.78 7.54 -6.49
CA VAL A 209 -10.62 7.30 -5.32
C VAL A 209 -9.75 7.23 -4.06
N PRO A 210 -9.95 8.12 -3.06
CA PRO A 210 -9.18 8.10 -1.84
C PRO A 210 -9.61 6.98 -0.88
N VAL A 211 -8.69 6.07 -0.57
CA VAL A 211 -8.84 5.07 0.51
C VAL A 211 -7.82 5.40 1.58
N ARG A 212 -8.26 6.19 2.57
CA ARG A 212 -7.35 6.72 3.56
C ARG A 212 -7.09 5.70 4.67
N VAL A 213 -5.88 5.17 4.73
CA VAL A 213 -5.41 4.22 5.74
C VAL A 213 -4.28 4.81 6.62
N LEU A 214 -3.70 5.92 6.18
CA LEU A 214 -2.65 6.65 6.88
C LEU A 214 -3.18 8.00 7.40
N ASP A 215 -2.66 8.43 8.55
CA ASP A 215 -2.99 9.72 9.16
C ASP A 215 -2.18 10.89 8.55
N ASN A 216 -2.33 12.10 9.11
CA ASN A 216 -1.60 13.29 8.64
C ASN A 216 -0.07 13.19 8.86
N ALA A 217 0.40 12.28 9.70
CA ALA A 217 1.82 12.01 9.88
C ALA A 217 2.34 10.96 8.88
N GLY A 218 1.46 10.42 8.01
CA GLY A 218 1.79 9.34 7.10
C GLY A 218 1.90 7.97 7.79
N SER A 219 1.30 7.81 8.96
CA SER A 219 1.37 6.60 9.78
C SER A 219 0.01 5.91 9.88
N GLY A 220 0.01 4.59 9.89
CA GLY A 220 -1.18 3.75 10.03
C GLY A 220 -0.88 2.39 10.62
N THR A 221 -1.79 1.45 10.42
CA THR A 221 -1.65 0.06 10.87
C THR A 221 -1.96 -0.92 9.76
N ILE A 222 -1.36 -2.11 9.81
CA ILE A 222 -1.67 -3.19 8.85
C ILE A 222 -3.17 -3.53 8.89
N SER A 223 -3.76 -3.56 10.08
CA SER A 223 -5.21 -3.77 10.23
C SER A 223 -6.06 -2.73 9.49
N GLY A 224 -5.63 -1.47 9.46
CA GLY A 224 -6.27 -0.40 8.68
C GLY A 224 -6.08 -0.56 7.18
N VAL A 225 -4.89 -1.02 6.75
CA VAL A 225 -4.61 -1.32 5.34
C VAL A 225 -5.46 -2.48 4.85
N ILE A 226 -5.58 -3.57 5.64
CA ILE A 226 -6.48 -4.70 5.33
C ILE A 226 -7.92 -4.20 5.17
N ALA A 227 -8.41 -3.32 6.05
CA ALA A 227 -9.75 -2.77 5.93
C ALA A 227 -9.93 -1.92 4.66
N GLY A 228 -8.88 -1.20 4.24
CA GLY A 228 -8.85 -0.49 2.95
C GLY A 228 -8.90 -1.43 1.76
N VAL A 229 -8.12 -2.51 1.76
CA VAL A 229 -8.12 -3.54 0.70
C VAL A 229 -9.46 -4.29 0.67
N ASP A 230 -10.02 -4.63 1.83
CA ASP A 230 -11.33 -5.30 1.95
C ASP A 230 -12.46 -4.43 1.35
N TYR A 231 -12.40 -3.11 1.60
CA TYR A 231 -13.33 -2.15 0.99
C TYR A 231 -13.13 -2.04 -0.53
N VAL A 232 -11.89 -1.99 -1.01
CA VAL A 232 -11.60 -1.96 -2.45
C VAL A 232 -12.12 -3.23 -3.12
N ALA A 233 -11.97 -4.40 -2.49
CA ALA A 233 -12.51 -5.66 -3.00
C ALA A 233 -14.05 -5.67 -3.10
N GLU A 234 -14.74 -4.91 -2.22
CA GLU A 234 -16.21 -4.73 -2.29
C GLU A 234 -16.62 -3.77 -3.42
N ALA A 235 -15.86 -2.68 -3.62
CA ALA A 235 -16.35 -1.52 -4.36
C ALA A 235 -15.73 -1.36 -5.75
N ALA A 236 -14.54 -1.93 -6.01
CA ALA A 236 -13.83 -1.81 -7.28
C ALA A 236 -14.38 -2.77 -8.34
N ALA A 237 -14.19 -2.39 -9.59
CA ALA A 237 -14.44 -3.27 -10.74
C ALA A 237 -13.16 -4.04 -11.14
N SER A 238 -13.34 -5.18 -11.80
CA SER A 238 -12.21 -5.88 -12.43
C SER A 238 -11.55 -4.98 -13.47
N GLY A 239 -10.21 -4.86 -13.42
CA GLY A 239 -9.41 -3.97 -14.24
C GLY A 239 -9.12 -2.60 -13.61
N ASP A 240 -9.75 -2.26 -12.46
CA ASP A 240 -9.34 -1.12 -11.64
C ASP A 240 -7.94 -1.36 -11.06
N CYS A 241 -7.21 -0.27 -10.76
CA CYS A 241 -5.90 -0.37 -10.11
C CYS A 241 -5.96 0.16 -8.67
N ALA A 242 -5.46 -0.62 -7.71
CA ALA A 242 -5.22 -0.21 -6.34
C ALA A 242 -3.71 0.05 -6.13
N ASN A 243 -3.35 1.27 -5.74
CA ASN A 243 -1.98 1.66 -5.47
C ASN A 243 -1.70 1.69 -3.96
N LEU A 244 -0.66 0.97 -3.52
CA LEU A 244 -0.17 0.94 -2.15
C LEU A 244 1.26 1.49 -2.09
N SER A 245 1.39 2.80 -1.89
CA SER A 245 2.66 3.49 -1.71
C SER A 245 3.06 3.54 -0.22
N LEU A 246 3.02 2.40 0.45
CA LEU A 246 3.20 2.23 1.90
C LEU A 246 3.77 0.84 2.22
N GLY A 247 4.27 0.67 3.46
CA GLY A 247 4.70 -0.66 3.91
C GLY A 247 5.27 -0.66 5.32
N ALA A 248 5.63 -1.86 5.75
CA ALA A 248 6.26 -2.14 7.04
C ALA A 248 7.28 -3.27 6.89
N LYS A 249 8.36 -3.24 7.70
CA LYS A 249 9.25 -4.39 7.82
C LYS A 249 8.55 -5.49 8.61
N GLY A 250 8.54 -6.70 8.09
CA GLY A 250 7.86 -7.87 8.61
C GLY A 250 6.86 -8.44 7.61
N TYR A 251 6.23 -9.54 8.00
CA TYR A 251 5.23 -10.23 7.17
C TYR A 251 3.87 -10.24 7.88
N SER A 252 2.81 -9.96 7.14
CA SER A 252 1.41 -10.11 7.57
C SER A 252 0.72 -11.09 6.64
N GLN A 253 0.39 -12.27 7.15
CA GLN A 253 -0.36 -13.28 6.40
C GLN A 253 -1.76 -12.78 6.04
N ALA A 254 -2.39 -12.01 6.93
CA ALA A 254 -3.72 -11.46 6.68
C ALA A 254 -3.72 -10.43 5.55
N LEU A 255 -2.72 -9.53 5.48
CA LEU A 255 -2.63 -8.55 4.40
C LEU A 255 -2.29 -9.24 3.06
N ASP A 256 -1.36 -10.18 3.06
CA ASP A 256 -1.03 -11.00 1.88
C ASP A 256 -2.27 -11.70 1.33
N THR A 257 -3.03 -12.37 2.21
CA THR A 257 -4.30 -13.04 1.85
C THR A 257 -5.34 -12.05 1.31
N ALA A 258 -5.48 -10.88 1.93
CA ALA A 258 -6.45 -9.88 1.51
C ALA A 258 -6.15 -9.35 0.10
N ILE A 259 -4.88 -9.00 -0.17
CA ILE A 259 -4.45 -8.51 -1.49
C ILE A 259 -4.65 -9.60 -2.56
N LYS A 260 -4.21 -10.84 -2.30
CA LYS A 260 -4.38 -11.95 -3.25
C LYS A 260 -5.85 -12.23 -3.56
N THR A 261 -6.71 -12.21 -2.55
CA THR A 261 -8.16 -12.42 -2.75
C THR A 261 -8.78 -11.30 -3.60
N ALA A 262 -8.41 -10.04 -3.37
CA ALA A 262 -8.87 -8.91 -4.19
C ALA A 262 -8.31 -8.99 -5.62
N ALA A 263 -7.05 -9.43 -5.77
CA ALA A 263 -6.39 -9.64 -7.06
C ALA A 263 -7.03 -10.81 -7.86
N ASP A 264 -7.46 -11.88 -7.19
CA ASP A 264 -8.24 -12.98 -7.79
C ASP A 264 -9.58 -12.49 -8.36
N ALA A 265 -10.16 -11.41 -7.79
CA ALA A 265 -11.35 -10.76 -8.33
C ALA A 265 -11.07 -9.85 -9.55
N GLY A 266 -9.83 -9.77 -9.98
CA GLY A 266 -9.38 -9.01 -11.17
C GLY A 266 -8.96 -7.57 -10.88
N ILE A 267 -8.79 -7.19 -9.63
CA ILE A 267 -8.22 -5.88 -9.25
C ILE A 267 -6.70 -5.94 -9.44
N LEU A 268 -6.15 -4.93 -10.10
CA LEU A 268 -4.71 -4.81 -10.32
C LEU A 268 -4.08 -4.05 -9.14
N PHE A 269 -2.98 -4.55 -8.62
CA PHE A 269 -2.27 -3.91 -7.50
C PHE A 269 -0.90 -3.42 -7.94
N SER A 270 -0.57 -2.18 -7.59
CA SER A 270 0.77 -1.63 -7.68
C SER A 270 1.28 -1.28 -6.29
N ILE A 271 2.42 -1.86 -5.91
CA ILE A 271 2.96 -1.83 -4.56
C ILE A 271 4.39 -1.28 -4.57
N ALA A 272 4.69 -0.34 -3.68
CA ALA A 272 6.05 0.16 -3.50
C ALA A 272 6.95 -0.89 -2.84
N ALA A 273 8.12 -1.19 -3.42
CA ALA A 273 9.07 -2.18 -2.91
C ALA A 273 9.64 -1.82 -1.53
N GLY A 274 9.71 -0.52 -1.20
CA GLY A 274 10.30 -0.02 0.04
C GLY A 274 11.57 0.81 -0.18
N ASN A 275 11.98 1.56 0.85
CA ASN A 275 13.07 2.55 0.74
C ASN A 275 14.20 2.31 1.75
N SER A 276 14.54 1.07 2.00
CA SER A 276 15.52 0.67 3.03
C SER A 276 16.82 0.11 2.45
N ALA A 277 16.95 0.03 1.09
CA ALA A 277 18.05 -0.64 0.40
C ALA A 277 18.23 -2.09 0.92
N ASP A 278 17.13 -2.84 1.01
CA ASP A 278 17.04 -4.16 1.63
C ASP A 278 16.21 -5.09 0.73
N ASP A 279 16.18 -6.38 1.02
CA ASP A 279 15.35 -7.34 0.29
C ASP A 279 13.84 -7.04 0.51
N ALA A 280 13.09 -6.87 -0.58
CA ALA A 280 11.66 -6.56 -0.57
C ALA A 280 10.83 -7.66 0.08
N SER A 281 11.28 -8.92 0.02
CA SER A 281 10.63 -10.08 0.66
C SER A 281 10.50 -9.95 2.20
N LEU A 282 11.29 -9.05 2.80
CA LEU A 282 11.25 -8.77 4.23
C LEU A 282 10.17 -7.73 4.61
N TYR A 283 9.43 -7.22 3.64
CA TYR A 283 8.48 -6.11 3.83
C TYR A 283 7.08 -6.47 3.34
N THR A 284 6.08 -6.16 4.14
CA THR A 284 4.67 -6.25 3.75
C THR A 284 4.16 -4.85 3.36
N PRO A 285 3.38 -4.70 2.26
CA PRO A 285 2.89 -5.71 1.35
C PRO A 285 3.83 -6.07 0.18
N ALA A 286 5.06 -5.53 0.10
CA ALA A 286 5.98 -5.71 -1.02
C ALA A 286 6.31 -7.18 -1.34
N SER A 287 6.24 -8.07 -0.33
CA SER A 287 6.45 -9.52 -0.48
C SER A 287 5.25 -10.29 -1.04
N THR A 288 4.17 -9.61 -1.43
CA THR A 288 2.98 -10.26 -1.98
C THR A 288 3.18 -10.60 -3.46
N VAL A 289 3.25 -11.88 -3.80
CA VAL A 289 3.41 -12.35 -5.19
C VAL A 289 2.09 -12.91 -5.73
N HIS A 290 1.59 -12.35 -6.84
CA HIS A 290 0.38 -12.78 -7.53
C HIS A 290 0.35 -12.19 -8.96
N PRO A 291 -0.25 -12.86 -9.99
CA PRO A 291 -0.26 -12.36 -11.38
C PRO A 291 -0.84 -10.95 -11.60
N ASN A 292 -1.70 -10.47 -10.70
CA ASN A 292 -2.29 -9.13 -10.73
C ASN A 292 -1.68 -8.18 -9.68
N VAL A 293 -0.55 -8.54 -9.08
CA VAL A 293 0.17 -7.74 -8.09
C VAL A 293 1.56 -7.43 -8.65
N TYR A 294 1.95 -6.18 -8.59
CA TYR A 294 3.21 -5.69 -9.16
C TYR A 294 3.93 -4.86 -8.10
N THR A 295 4.99 -5.43 -7.53
CA THR A 295 5.91 -4.72 -6.64
C THR A 295 6.95 -3.97 -7.45
N VAL A 296 7.15 -2.69 -7.12
CA VAL A 296 7.85 -1.75 -8.00
C VAL A 296 9.02 -1.11 -7.27
N SER A 297 10.24 -1.29 -7.82
CA SER A 297 11.45 -0.59 -7.43
C SER A 297 11.56 0.80 -8.06
N ALA A 298 12.52 1.59 -7.62
CA ALA A 298 12.69 2.97 -8.06
C ALA A 298 13.95 3.17 -8.91
N ILE A 299 13.82 3.92 -10.02
CA ILE A 299 14.93 4.40 -10.85
C ILE A 299 14.99 5.93 -10.90
N ASP A 300 16.17 6.45 -11.29
CA ASP A 300 16.38 7.84 -11.64
C ASP A 300 16.15 8.08 -13.17
N ASN A 301 16.34 9.33 -13.61
CA ASN A 301 16.15 9.74 -15.01
C ASN A 301 17.23 9.25 -15.99
N ASN A 302 18.24 8.52 -15.52
CA ASN A 302 19.25 7.84 -16.32
C ASN A 302 19.10 6.32 -16.26
N ASP A 303 17.93 5.83 -15.77
CA ASP A 303 17.63 4.42 -15.55
C ASP A 303 18.49 3.74 -14.45
N ASN A 304 19.27 4.50 -13.66
CA ASN A 304 20.01 3.92 -12.55
C ASN A 304 19.05 3.53 -11.42
N PHE A 305 19.25 2.34 -10.87
CA PHE A 305 18.55 1.86 -9.68
C PHE A 305 18.76 2.84 -8.50
N ALA A 306 17.68 3.26 -7.85
CA ALA A 306 17.79 4.25 -6.78
C ALA A 306 18.42 3.63 -5.53
N TYR A 307 19.49 4.25 -5.01
CA TYR A 307 20.30 3.76 -3.89
C TYR A 307 19.52 3.39 -2.63
N PHE A 308 18.31 3.90 -2.47
CA PHE A 308 17.41 3.63 -1.34
C PHE A 308 16.42 2.52 -1.62
N SER A 309 16.18 2.18 -2.90
CA SER A 309 15.13 1.23 -3.27
C SER A 309 15.40 -0.15 -2.69
N ASN A 310 14.35 -0.80 -2.21
CA ASN A 310 14.40 -2.23 -1.98
C ASN A 310 14.46 -2.96 -3.32
N TYR A 311 15.00 -4.18 -3.30
CA TYR A 311 15.30 -5.04 -4.45
C TYR A 311 14.93 -6.50 -4.15
N GLY A 312 15.12 -7.39 -5.08
CA GLY A 312 14.97 -8.84 -4.87
C GLY A 312 13.91 -9.47 -5.76
N SER A 313 13.78 -10.79 -5.67
CA SER A 313 12.96 -11.63 -6.56
C SER A 313 11.45 -11.33 -6.53
N ASP A 314 10.98 -10.60 -5.53
CA ASP A 314 9.58 -10.23 -5.38
C ASP A 314 9.26 -8.87 -6.03
N VAL A 315 10.24 -8.26 -6.71
CA VAL A 315 10.08 -7.03 -7.51
C VAL A 315 9.84 -7.41 -8.96
N GLU A 316 8.69 -7.05 -9.52
CA GLU A 316 8.34 -7.37 -10.90
C GLU A 316 8.82 -6.33 -11.91
N TYR A 317 8.86 -5.03 -11.51
CA TYR A 317 9.27 -3.93 -12.38
C TYR A 317 9.98 -2.82 -11.62
N ALA A 318 10.81 -2.07 -12.35
CA ALA A 318 11.30 -0.76 -11.95
C ALA A 318 10.47 0.35 -12.60
N ALA A 319 10.33 1.49 -11.90
CA ALA A 319 9.66 2.67 -12.43
C ALA A 319 10.29 3.98 -11.89
N PRO A 320 10.02 5.14 -12.52
CA PRO A 320 10.52 6.43 -12.08
C PRO A 320 10.18 6.75 -10.61
N GLY A 321 11.21 6.83 -9.76
CA GLY A 321 11.04 7.06 -8.31
C GLY A 321 11.95 8.16 -7.75
N VAL A 322 12.82 8.79 -8.56
CA VAL A 322 13.72 9.86 -8.12
C VAL A 322 13.35 11.18 -8.77
N SER A 323 13.22 12.24 -7.98
CA SER A 323 12.85 13.59 -8.44
C SER A 323 11.56 13.61 -9.27
N VAL A 324 10.54 12.92 -8.79
CA VAL A 324 9.23 12.83 -9.43
C VAL A 324 8.40 14.05 -9.08
N LEU A 325 8.06 14.85 -10.09
CA LEU A 325 7.15 16.01 -10.00
C LEU A 325 5.71 15.52 -10.12
N SER A 326 4.84 15.92 -9.19
CA SER A 326 3.41 15.61 -9.21
C SER A 326 2.60 16.64 -8.42
N THR A 327 1.28 16.46 -8.34
CA THR A 327 0.34 17.35 -7.64
C THR A 327 0.65 17.46 -6.14
N LYS A 328 0.38 18.65 -5.57
CA LYS A 328 0.61 19.00 -4.17
C LYS A 328 -0.71 19.31 -3.48
N ALA A 329 -0.96 18.72 -2.32
CA ALA A 329 -2.12 19.08 -1.51
C ALA A 329 -2.14 20.58 -1.21
N GLY A 330 -3.29 21.22 -1.47
CA GLY A 330 -3.45 22.66 -1.41
C GLY A 330 -3.19 23.41 -2.71
N GLY A 331 -2.90 22.67 -3.82
CA GLY A 331 -2.68 23.22 -5.16
C GLY A 331 -1.21 23.30 -5.57
N GLY A 332 -1.00 23.35 -6.89
CA GLY A 332 0.33 23.35 -7.51
C GLY A 332 1.04 22.00 -7.43
N THR A 333 2.36 22.03 -7.56
CA THR A 333 3.17 20.82 -7.69
C THR A 333 4.28 20.72 -6.65
N VAL A 334 4.80 19.50 -6.44
CA VAL A 334 5.94 19.22 -5.56
C VAL A 334 6.73 18.01 -6.09
N THR A 335 8.02 17.96 -5.78
CA THR A 335 8.92 16.88 -6.18
C THR A 335 9.25 15.98 -4.98
N TYR A 336 9.03 14.67 -5.11
CA TYR A 336 9.37 13.67 -4.11
C TYR A 336 10.27 12.56 -4.67
N ASN A 337 10.88 11.79 -3.76
CA ASN A 337 11.66 10.59 -4.06
C ASN A 337 11.07 9.40 -3.29
N GLY A 338 11.17 8.20 -3.84
CA GLY A 338 10.76 6.96 -3.19
C GLY A 338 10.16 5.95 -4.16
N THR A 339 10.13 4.69 -3.76
CA THR A 339 9.33 3.65 -4.42
C THR A 339 7.83 3.98 -4.40
N SER A 340 7.39 4.81 -3.43
CA SER A 340 6.05 5.43 -3.40
C SER A 340 5.72 6.28 -4.61
N MET A 341 6.74 6.81 -5.30
CA MET A 341 6.58 7.59 -6.54
C MET A 341 6.72 6.69 -7.77
N ALA A 342 7.40 5.54 -7.63
CA ALA A 342 7.50 4.54 -8.68
C ALA A 342 6.18 3.76 -8.87
N ALA A 343 5.60 3.25 -7.80
CA ALA A 343 4.36 2.48 -7.83
C ALA A 343 3.21 3.17 -8.60
N PRO A 344 2.91 4.46 -8.43
CA PRO A 344 1.82 5.09 -9.18
C PRO A 344 2.07 5.18 -10.69
N HIS A 345 3.32 5.20 -11.17
CA HIS A 345 3.60 5.08 -12.61
C HIS A 345 3.13 3.71 -13.13
N MET A 346 3.45 2.63 -12.40
CA MET A 346 2.97 1.29 -12.73
C MET A 346 1.44 1.21 -12.70
N CYS A 347 0.78 1.75 -11.68
CA CYS A 347 -0.68 1.78 -11.60
C CYS A 347 -1.30 2.49 -12.82
N GLY A 348 -0.76 3.62 -13.22
CA GLY A 348 -1.18 4.33 -14.43
C GLY A 348 -0.99 3.50 -15.71
N VAL A 349 0.17 2.84 -15.86
CA VAL A 349 0.43 1.93 -16.99
C VAL A 349 -0.55 0.77 -17.00
N LEU A 350 -0.82 0.14 -15.85
CA LEU A 350 -1.79 -0.97 -15.75
C LEU A 350 -3.19 -0.56 -16.21
N LEU A 351 -3.65 0.64 -15.86
CA LEU A 351 -4.94 1.17 -16.32
C LEU A 351 -4.96 1.37 -17.83
N VAL A 352 -3.93 2.02 -18.39
CA VAL A 352 -3.83 2.31 -19.83
C VAL A 352 -3.73 1.02 -20.64
N THR A 353 -2.95 0.05 -20.20
CA THR A 353 -2.70 -1.21 -20.91
C THR A 353 -3.69 -2.33 -20.56
N ARG A 354 -4.68 -2.04 -19.71
CA ARG A 354 -5.67 -3.02 -19.23
C ARG A 354 -5.00 -4.25 -18.60
N GLY A 355 -3.99 -3.99 -17.74
CA GLY A 355 -3.26 -5.04 -17.02
C GLY A 355 -2.21 -5.78 -17.84
N GLN A 356 -1.81 -5.26 -18.99
CA GLN A 356 -0.79 -5.88 -19.85
C GLN A 356 0.38 -4.91 -20.08
N PRO A 357 1.18 -4.61 -19.04
CA PRO A 357 2.32 -3.70 -19.19
C PRO A 357 3.38 -4.34 -20.07
N SER A 358 4.08 -3.49 -20.83
CA SER A 358 5.30 -3.86 -21.53
C SER A 358 6.54 -3.43 -20.74
N MET A 359 7.72 -3.63 -21.28
CA MET A 359 8.97 -3.16 -20.67
C MET A 359 9.83 -2.44 -21.73
N SER A 360 10.62 -1.48 -21.27
CA SER A 360 11.58 -0.75 -22.11
C SER A 360 12.91 -0.60 -21.39
N GLY A 361 13.80 -1.60 -21.54
CA GLY A 361 15.09 -1.64 -20.88
C GLY A 361 15.04 -2.21 -19.46
N TYR A 362 16.14 -2.08 -18.74
CA TYR A 362 16.34 -2.61 -17.39
C TYR A 362 16.99 -1.54 -16.49
N ALA A 363 16.71 -1.61 -15.20
CA ALA A 363 17.36 -0.76 -14.20
C ALA A 363 18.86 -1.06 -14.15
N GLU A 364 19.71 -0.01 -14.21
CA GLU A 364 21.16 -0.16 -14.15
C GLU A 364 21.65 -0.16 -12.70
N GLY A 365 22.52 -1.12 -12.35
CA GLY A 365 23.12 -1.20 -11.02
C GLY A 365 22.22 -1.76 -9.94
N ASP A 366 21.26 -2.62 -10.31
CA ASP A 366 20.45 -3.37 -9.37
C ASP A 366 21.33 -4.20 -8.42
N PRO A 367 21.15 -4.08 -7.08
CA PRO A 367 22.04 -4.69 -6.09
C PRO A 367 22.04 -6.22 -6.07
N ASP A 368 20.96 -6.88 -6.47
CA ASP A 368 20.90 -8.35 -6.46
C ASP A 368 21.51 -9.00 -7.71
N GLY A 369 21.86 -8.18 -8.72
CA GLY A 369 22.48 -8.63 -9.97
C GLY A 369 21.48 -9.22 -10.97
N ASN A 370 20.17 -9.09 -10.73
CA ASN A 370 19.09 -9.47 -11.65
C ASN A 370 18.25 -8.22 -11.98
N PRO A 371 18.69 -7.39 -12.95
CA PRO A 371 18.10 -6.07 -13.17
C PRO A 371 16.60 -6.09 -13.43
N ASP A 372 15.86 -5.28 -12.69
CA ASP A 372 14.41 -5.13 -12.85
C ASP A 372 14.06 -4.56 -14.23
N PRO A 373 13.08 -5.12 -14.95
CA PRO A 373 12.58 -4.54 -16.20
C PRO A 373 11.89 -3.19 -15.92
N ILE A 374 12.18 -2.17 -16.71
CA ILE A 374 11.54 -0.85 -16.56
C ILE A 374 10.19 -0.88 -17.24
N VAL A 375 9.13 -0.59 -16.47
CA VAL A 375 7.75 -0.61 -16.98
C VAL A 375 7.52 0.39 -18.10
N HIS A 376 6.71 -0.01 -19.10
CA HIS A 376 6.32 0.81 -20.25
C HIS A 376 4.89 0.48 -20.69
N GLN A 377 4.21 1.43 -21.35
CA GLN A 377 2.89 1.23 -21.98
C GLN A 377 2.91 0.27 -23.16
#